data_ae0a07446c82fa4c8bc5a7174ec940eb
#
_entry.id   ae0a07446c82fa4c8bc5a7174ec940eb
#
_cell.length_a   1.000
_cell.length_b   1.000
_cell.length_c   1.000
_cell.angle_alpha   90.00
_cell.angle_beta   90.00
_cell.angle_gamma   90.00
#
_symmetry.space_group_name_H-M   'P 1'
#
loop_
_entity.id
_entity.type
_entity.pdbx_description
1 polymer ?
#
loop_
_entity_poly.entity_id
_entity_poly.type
_entity_poly.pdbx_seq_one_letter_code
_entity_poly.pdbx_strand_id
1 'polypeptide(L)'
;MSGSVARTLDILEVVAGRGGATAKEISEATGLPLPTVYRLVRELLDGEYLVHIRDSQRFELGYKLHALGVSLHEQVGVSRSVRTEITALQQQLGVAAYLAVHRGSQIVVVFTADAPDCPRLPPLEFGYHEAAHATALGKILLANMEREERLLHLDPEPMPRFGPGTITGHQELFAQLEQVAGRGIAWEFGEFSPGATCAAAAVRGRTGALVGSVAVSAPDARFAHGRPEIEQALRATASRVSQHYRLHG
;
A
#
# COMPACT_ATOMS: atom_id res chain seq x y z
N MET A 1 21.77 -17.22 1.88
CA MET A 1 22.73 -16.40 1.09
C MET A 1 21.91 -15.69 0.01
N SER A 2 21.78 -14.39 0.11
CA SER A 2 21.06 -13.58 -0.89
C SER A 2 21.85 -13.59 -2.22
N GLY A 3 21.19 -13.87 -3.34
CA GLY A 3 21.79 -13.84 -4.68
C GLY A 3 22.25 -12.44 -5.07
N SER A 4 23.04 -12.30 -6.15
CA SER A 4 23.53 -11.00 -6.65
C SER A 4 22.38 -10.02 -6.91
N VAL A 5 21.27 -10.51 -7.46
CA VAL A 5 20.06 -9.70 -7.74
C VAL A 5 19.48 -9.09 -6.47
N ALA A 6 19.27 -9.89 -5.42
CA ALA A 6 18.73 -9.39 -4.16
C ALA A 6 19.61 -8.29 -3.55
N ARG A 7 20.95 -8.49 -3.52
CA ARG A 7 21.90 -7.48 -3.05
C ARG A 7 21.84 -6.18 -3.85
N THR A 8 21.57 -6.28 -5.16
CA THR A 8 21.44 -5.10 -6.03
C THR A 8 20.16 -4.33 -5.69
N LEU A 9 19.06 -5.04 -5.42
CA LEU A 9 17.80 -4.43 -4.97
C LEU A 9 17.95 -3.80 -3.58
N ASP A 10 18.60 -4.48 -2.63
CA ASP A 10 18.90 -3.92 -1.29
C ASP A 10 19.62 -2.56 -1.38
N ILE A 11 20.56 -2.41 -2.34
CA ILE A 11 21.25 -1.14 -2.57
C ILE A 11 20.28 -0.04 -3.03
N LEU A 12 19.36 -0.34 -3.95
CA LEU A 12 18.35 0.62 -4.41
C LEU A 12 17.45 1.07 -3.26
N GLU A 13 17.02 0.14 -2.41
CA GLU A 13 16.18 0.43 -1.24
C GLU A 13 16.90 1.32 -0.22
N VAL A 14 18.18 1.06 0.06
CA VAL A 14 18.99 1.92 0.94
C VAL A 14 19.11 3.33 0.38
N VAL A 15 19.38 3.46 -0.93
CA VAL A 15 19.49 4.78 -1.59
C VAL A 15 18.17 5.52 -1.56
N ALA A 16 17.06 4.82 -1.83
CA ALA A 16 15.70 5.38 -1.79
C ALA A 16 15.33 5.88 -0.40
N GLY A 17 15.49 5.03 0.62
CA GLY A 17 15.10 5.34 2.00
C GLY A 17 15.89 6.48 2.65
N ARG A 18 17.10 6.79 2.12
CA ARG A 18 17.96 7.87 2.62
C ARG A 18 17.95 9.14 1.76
N GLY A 19 17.18 9.16 0.68
CA GLY A 19 17.21 10.26 -0.29
C GLY A 19 18.59 10.45 -0.94
N GLY A 20 19.35 9.33 -1.10
CA GLY A 20 20.71 9.28 -1.58
C GLY A 20 21.68 8.73 -0.54
N ALA A 21 22.75 8.02 -0.98
CA ALA A 21 23.74 7.42 -0.09
C ALA A 21 25.14 7.35 -0.74
N THR A 22 26.18 7.44 0.09
CA THR A 22 27.56 7.17 -0.32
C THR A 22 27.81 5.65 -0.34
N ALA A 23 28.86 5.19 -1.02
CA ALA A 23 29.24 3.78 -1.02
C ALA A 23 29.49 3.23 0.39
N LYS A 24 30.01 4.06 1.30
CA LYS A 24 30.25 3.67 2.70
C LYS A 24 28.93 3.46 3.45
N GLU A 25 27.99 4.38 3.34
CA GLU A 25 26.66 4.28 3.95
C GLU A 25 25.89 3.06 3.43
N ILE A 26 26.00 2.75 2.13
CA ILE A 26 25.43 1.55 1.52
C ILE A 26 26.07 0.28 2.11
N SER A 27 27.41 0.26 2.21
CA SER A 27 28.16 -0.87 2.77
C SER A 27 27.75 -1.14 4.23
N GLU A 28 27.63 -0.09 5.03
CA GLU A 28 27.21 -0.18 6.44
C GLU A 28 25.76 -0.69 6.57
N ALA A 29 24.84 -0.20 5.73
CA ALA A 29 23.44 -0.57 5.78
C ALA A 29 23.17 -2.01 5.29
N THR A 30 23.87 -2.44 4.22
CA THR A 30 23.68 -3.77 3.60
C THR A 30 24.57 -4.86 4.17
N GLY A 31 25.63 -4.50 4.92
CA GLY A 31 26.67 -5.43 5.37
C GLY A 31 27.59 -5.93 4.24
N LEU A 32 27.50 -5.36 3.04
CA LEU A 32 28.31 -5.76 1.90
C LEU A 32 29.70 -5.11 1.95
N PRO A 33 30.78 -5.85 1.59
CA PRO A 33 32.12 -5.24 1.43
C PRO A 33 32.11 -4.14 0.37
N LEU A 34 32.84 -3.03 0.62
CA LEU A 34 32.95 -1.89 -0.30
C LEU A 34 33.26 -2.26 -1.75
N PRO A 35 34.21 -3.19 -2.05
CA PRO A 35 34.44 -3.60 -3.44
C PRO A 35 33.21 -4.21 -4.12
N THR A 36 32.39 -4.94 -3.35
CA THR A 36 31.13 -5.51 -3.85
C THR A 36 30.09 -4.41 -4.10
N VAL A 37 29.99 -3.43 -3.19
CA VAL A 37 29.11 -2.26 -3.35
C VAL A 37 29.48 -1.50 -4.62
N TYR A 38 30.76 -1.16 -4.82
CA TYR A 38 31.21 -0.43 -6.03
C TYR A 38 30.90 -1.19 -7.32
N ARG A 39 31.08 -2.51 -7.33
CA ARG A 39 30.75 -3.33 -8.51
C ARG A 39 29.26 -3.29 -8.83
N LEU A 40 28.39 -3.51 -7.82
CA LEU A 40 26.93 -3.51 -7.99
C LEU A 40 26.38 -2.12 -8.33
N VAL A 41 26.90 -1.08 -7.67
CA VAL A 41 26.55 0.32 -7.96
C VAL A 41 26.91 0.67 -9.41
N ARG A 42 28.08 0.20 -9.92
CA ARG A 42 28.46 0.43 -11.31
C ARG A 42 27.44 -0.16 -12.28
N GLU A 43 26.96 -1.40 -12.05
CA GLU A 43 25.92 -2.03 -12.86
C GLU A 43 24.62 -1.22 -12.83
N LEU A 44 24.26 -0.66 -11.66
CA LEU A 44 23.08 0.20 -11.51
C LEU A 44 23.23 1.57 -12.19
N LEU A 45 24.44 2.15 -12.20
CA LEU A 45 24.75 3.36 -12.95
C LEU A 45 24.69 3.13 -14.45
N ASP A 46 25.31 2.03 -14.92
CA ASP A 46 25.31 1.65 -16.34
C ASP A 46 23.88 1.36 -16.85
N GLY A 47 23.01 0.85 -15.97
CA GLY A 47 21.58 0.63 -16.22
C GLY A 47 20.69 1.85 -16.01
N GLU A 48 21.22 3.00 -15.62
CA GLU A 48 20.49 4.25 -15.31
C GLU A 48 19.52 4.14 -14.12
N TYR A 49 19.66 3.10 -13.28
CA TYR A 49 18.88 2.95 -12.03
C TYR A 49 19.40 3.85 -10.91
N LEU A 50 20.68 4.20 -10.94
CA LEU A 50 21.30 5.19 -10.06
C LEU A 50 21.95 6.30 -10.89
N VAL A 51 22.19 7.44 -10.25
CA VAL A 51 23.02 8.55 -10.73
C VAL A 51 24.04 8.90 -9.67
N HIS A 52 25.24 9.26 -10.08
CA HIS A 52 26.31 9.70 -9.18
C HIS A 52 26.35 11.22 -9.12
N ILE A 53 26.03 11.79 -7.98
CA ILE A 53 26.14 13.22 -7.70
C ILE A 53 27.57 13.50 -7.22
N ARG A 54 28.41 14.00 -8.12
CA ARG A 54 29.87 14.11 -7.89
C ARG A 54 30.23 15.08 -6.77
N ASP A 55 29.50 16.17 -6.61
CA ASP A 55 29.78 17.21 -5.62
C ASP A 55 29.61 16.69 -4.19
N SER A 56 28.65 15.82 -3.95
CA SER A 56 28.36 15.20 -2.65
C SER A 56 28.92 13.78 -2.52
N GLN A 57 29.50 13.22 -3.58
CA GLN A 57 29.95 11.81 -3.65
C GLN A 57 28.85 10.81 -3.28
N ARG A 58 27.57 11.16 -3.59
CA ARG A 58 26.40 10.33 -3.27
C ARG A 58 25.81 9.71 -4.53
N PHE A 59 25.20 8.55 -4.35
CA PHE A 59 24.36 7.93 -5.35
C PHE A 59 22.91 8.26 -5.04
N GLU A 60 22.14 8.65 -6.04
CA GLU A 60 20.72 8.92 -5.97
C GLU A 60 19.97 8.05 -6.98
N LEU A 61 18.63 7.95 -6.84
CA LEU A 61 17.83 7.19 -7.78
C LEU A 61 17.86 7.79 -9.17
N GLY A 62 18.09 6.94 -10.18
CA GLY A 62 18.14 7.31 -11.58
C GLY A 62 16.76 7.42 -12.24
N TYR A 63 16.71 8.14 -13.37
CA TYR A 63 15.46 8.39 -14.11
C TYR A 63 14.77 7.11 -14.65
N LYS A 64 15.52 6.02 -14.80
CA LYS A 64 15.00 4.72 -15.22
C LYS A 64 13.86 4.23 -14.31
N LEU A 65 13.98 4.46 -12.99
CA LEU A 65 12.94 4.10 -12.02
C LEU A 65 11.66 4.91 -12.21
N HIS A 66 11.78 6.20 -12.56
CA HIS A 66 10.63 7.02 -12.93
C HIS A 66 9.91 6.44 -14.16
N ALA A 67 10.64 6.09 -15.21
CA ALA A 67 10.07 5.52 -16.42
C ALA A 67 9.35 4.18 -16.15
N LEU A 68 9.93 3.31 -15.30
CA LEU A 68 9.28 2.08 -14.85
C LEU A 68 8.02 2.36 -14.03
N GLY A 69 8.06 3.37 -13.15
CA GLY A 69 6.90 3.82 -12.41
C GLY A 69 5.75 4.32 -13.30
N VAL A 70 6.06 5.09 -14.36
CA VAL A 70 5.06 5.50 -15.36
C VAL A 70 4.45 4.29 -16.05
N SER A 71 5.26 3.33 -16.51
CA SER A 71 4.76 2.10 -17.13
C SER A 71 3.90 1.26 -16.18
N LEU A 72 4.28 1.18 -14.91
CA LEU A 72 3.46 0.55 -13.87
C LEU A 72 2.10 1.26 -13.73
N HIS A 73 2.09 2.59 -13.69
CA HIS A 73 0.87 3.39 -13.64
C HIS A 73 -0.06 3.13 -14.83
N GLU A 74 0.51 3.02 -16.03
CA GLU A 74 -0.25 2.68 -17.25
C GLU A 74 -0.84 1.26 -17.17
N GLN A 75 -0.07 0.29 -16.70
CA GLN A 75 -0.51 -1.09 -16.53
C GLN A 75 -1.60 -1.24 -15.46
N VAL A 76 -1.52 -0.45 -14.40
CA VAL A 76 -2.49 -0.49 -13.29
C VAL A 76 -3.76 0.32 -13.64
N GLY A 77 -3.64 1.28 -14.55
CA GLY A 77 -4.73 1.98 -15.22
C GLY A 77 -5.83 2.55 -14.33
N VAL A 78 -5.56 3.63 -13.57
CA VAL A 78 -6.66 4.36 -12.89
C VAL A 78 -7.21 5.42 -13.83
N SER A 79 -8.40 5.18 -14.38
CA SER A 79 -9.05 6.14 -15.26
C SER A 79 -9.35 7.46 -14.57
N ARG A 80 -9.48 8.53 -15.36
CA ARG A 80 -9.82 9.86 -14.84
C ARG A 80 -11.14 9.86 -14.06
N SER A 81 -12.13 9.11 -14.51
CA SER A 81 -13.43 9.00 -13.83
C SER A 81 -13.29 8.37 -12.45
N VAL A 82 -12.51 7.31 -12.31
CA VAL A 82 -12.24 6.67 -11.01
C VAL A 82 -11.49 7.60 -10.07
N ARG A 83 -10.49 8.34 -10.56
CA ARG A 83 -9.78 9.36 -9.76
C ARG A 83 -10.75 10.43 -9.24
N THR A 84 -11.68 10.88 -10.08
CA THR A 84 -12.72 11.86 -9.69
C THR A 84 -13.59 11.33 -8.56
N GLU A 85 -13.99 10.05 -8.59
CA GLU A 85 -14.79 9.43 -7.53
C GLU A 85 -14.04 9.39 -6.18
N ILE A 86 -12.75 9.04 -6.19
CA ILE A 86 -11.93 9.01 -4.97
C ILE A 86 -11.71 10.42 -4.42
N THR A 87 -11.46 11.40 -5.30
CA THR A 87 -11.33 12.81 -4.90
C THR A 87 -12.65 13.35 -4.32
N ALA A 88 -13.79 13.00 -4.91
CA ALA A 88 -15.10 13.38 -4.36
C ALA A 88 -15.36 12.78 -2.98
N LEU A 89 -14.95 11.53 -2.75
CA LEU A 89 -15.04 10.88 -1.43
C LEU A 89 -14.19 11.63 -0.38
N GLN A 90 -12.95 11.99 -0.74
CA GLN A 90 -12.06 12.81 0.09
C GLN A 90 -12.72 14.12 0.48
N GLN A 91 -13.26 14.85 -0.51
CA GLN A 91 -13.92 16.15 -0.29
C GLN A 91 -15.20 16.03 0.55
N GLN A 92 -15.99 14.97 0.32
CA GLN A 92 -17.23 14.72 1.06
C GLN A 92 -16.97 14.47 2.54
N LEU A 93 -15.96 13.68 2.88
CA LEU A 93 -15.69 13.26 4.25
C LEU A 93 -14.63 14.12 4.95
N GLY A 94 -13.85 14.92 4.23
CA GLY A 94 -12.76 15.73 4.79
C GLY A 94 -11.60 14.87 5.35
N VAL A 95 -11.39 13.66 4.81
CA VAL A 95 -10.35 12.72 5.24
C VAL A 95 -9.61 12.17 4.01
N ALA A 96 -8.40 11.65 4.18
CA ALA A 96 -7.68 11.06 3.06
C ALA A 96 -8.44 9.84 2.51
N ALA A 97 -8.49 9.72 1.16
CA ALA A 97 -9.17 8.63 0.46
C ALA A 97 -8.21 7.92 -0.50
N TYR A 98 -8.38 6.62 -0.65
CA TYR A 98 -7.47 5.76 -1.39
C TYR A 98 -8.22 4.82 -2.32
N LEU A 99 -7.60 4.52 -3.45
CA LEU A 99 -7.92 3.36 -4.27
C LEU A 99 -6.76 2.38 -4.20
N ALA A 100 -7.04 1.16 -3.80
CA ALA A 100 -6.11 0.04 -3.89
C ALA A 100 -6.62 -0.98 -4.91
N VAL A 101 -5.71 -1.58 -5.67
CA VAL A 101 -6.00 -2.73 -6.54
C VAL A 101 -5.33 -3.97 -5.97
N HIS A 102 -5.94 -5.11 -6.22
CA HIS A 102 -5.42 -6.40 -5.79
C HIS A 102 -4.77 -7.10 -6.98
N ARG A 103 -3.50 -7.45 -6.86
CA ARG A 103 -2.71 -8.19 -7.85
C ARG A 103 -2.17 -9.47 -7.20
N GLY A 104 -2.85 -10.59 -7.45
CA GLY A 104 -2.57 -11.80 -6.70
C GLY A 104 -2.80 -11.55 -5.20
N SER A 105 -1.80 -11.85 -4.38
CA SER A 105 -1.81 -11.60 -2.93
C SER A 105 -1.38 -10.18 -2.53
N GLN A 106 -1.04 -9.32 -3.49
CA GLN A 106 -0.53 -7.98 -3.22
C GLN A 106 -1.63 -6.93 -3.27
N ILE A 107 -1.53 -5.97 -2.33
CA ILE A 107 -2.36 -4.78 -2.30
C ILE A 107 -1.49 -3.62 -2.78
N VAL A 108 -1.90 -2.96 -3.84
CA VAL A 108 -1.18 -1.81 -4.39
C VAL A 108 -2.08 -0.59 -4.33
N VAL A 109 -1.71 0.40 -3.51
CA VAL A 109 -2.38 1.70 -3.51
C VAL A 109 -1.99 2.43 -4.79
N VAL A 110 -2.96 2.66 -5.67
CA VAL A 110 -2.74 3.18 -7.01
C VAL A 110 -3.19 4.62 -7.19
N PHE A 111 -3.97 5.11 -6.26
CA PHE A 111 -4.37 6.52 -6.20
C PHE A 111 -4.68 6.93 -4.75
N THR A 112 -4.23 8.12 -4.38
CA THR A 112 -4.53 8.78 -3.10
C THR A 112 -5.04 10.18 -3.37
N ALA A 113 -6.15 10.53 -2.74
CA ALA A 113 -6.67 11.88 -2.65
C ALA A 113 -6.50 12.38 -1.21
N ASP A 114 -5.65 13.38 -1.01
CA ASP A 114 -5.34 14.00 0.27
C ASP A 114 -5.25 15.53 0.11
N ALA A 115 -5.17 16.24 1.23
CA ALA A 115 -4.99 17.68 1.25
C ALA A 115 -4.20 18.08 2.53
N PRO A 116 -3.64 19.31 2.62
CA PRO A 116 -2.88 19.74 3.79
C PRO A 116 -3.65 19.63 5.11
N ASP A 117 -4.96 19.81 5.08
CA ASP A 117 -5.86 19.69 6.23
C ASP A 117 -6.37 18.27 6.48
N CYS A 118 -6.21 17.38 5.51
CA CYS A 118 -6.51 15.94 5.63
C CYS A 118 -5.41 15.09 4.95
N PRO A 119 -4.19 15.09 5.51
CA PRO A 119 -3.06 14.40 4.92
C PRO A 119 -3.26 12.88 4.99
N ARG A 120 -2.64 12.17 4.04
CA ARG A 120 -2.53 10.71 4.11
C ARG A 120 -1.79 10.28 5.38
N LEU A 121 -2.14 9.13 5.92
CA LEU A 121 -1.42 8.56 7.04
C LEU A 121 -0.21 7.76 6.54
N PRO A 122 1.00 7.99 7.09
CA PRO A 122 2.11 7.06 6.90
C PRO A 122 1.76 5.71 7.56
N PRO A 123 2.10 4.58 6.97
CA PRO A 123 2.77 4.32 5.73
C PRO A 123 1.83 3.99 4.54
N LEU A 124 0.59 4.47 4.53
CA LEU A 124 -0.34 4.33 3.40
C LEU A 124 0.12 5.21 2.22
N GLU A 125 1.41 5.12 1.89
CA GLU A 125 1.99 5.75 0.74
C GLU A 125 1.63 4.99 -0.54
N PHE A 126 1.85 5.63 -1.67
CA PHE A 126 1.66 4.99 -2.97
C PHE A 126 2.56 3.76 -3.10
N GLY A 127 1.96 2.58 -3.35
CA GLY A 127 2.70 1.33 -3.53
C GLY A 127 2.14 0.17 -2.70
N TYR A 128 3.05 -0.72 -2.30
CA TYR A 128 2.74 -1.97 -1.60
C TYR A 128 2.45 -1.77 -0.12
N HIS A 129 1.52 -2.58 0.41
CA HIS A 129 1.17 -2.59 1.82
C HIS A 129 1.26 -4.01 2.42
N GLU A 130 2.18 -4.23 3.35
CA GLU A 130 2.53 -5.57 3.86
C GLU A 130 1.67 -6.06 5.04
N ALA A 131 1.04 -5.15 5.80
CA ALA A 131 0.32 -5.50 7.03
C ALA A 131 -1.15 -5.87 6.77
N ALA A 132 -1.42 -6.92 6.00
CA ALA A 132 -2.78 -7.28 5.58
C ALA A 132 -3.73 -7.53 6.78
N HIS A 133 -3.25 -8.15 7.87
CA HIS A 133 -4.07 -8.44 9.06
C HIS A 133 -4.41 -7.19 9.88
N ALA A 134 -3.60 -6.13 9.77
CA ALA A 134 -3.71 -4.93 10.60
C ALA A 134 -4.31 -3.73 9.85
N THR A 135 -4.70 -3.87 8.57
CA THR A 135 -5.20 -2.76 7.77
C THR A 135 -6.59 -3.03 7.20
N ALA A 136 -7.41 -2.00 7.06
CA ALA A 136 -8.74 -2.12 6.47
C ALA A 136 -8.66 -2.66 5.02
N LEU A 137 -7.67 -2.21 4.22
CA LEU A 137 -7.43 -2.70 2.86
C LEU A 137 -7.09 -4.19 2.84
N GLY A 138 -6.20 -4.62 3.73
CA GLY A 138 -5.79 -6.02 3.86
C GLY A 138 -6.93 -6.91 4.32
N LYS A 139 -7.74 -6.46 5.28
CA LYS A 139 -8.92 -7.20 5.75
C LYS A 139 -9.96 -7.39 4.65
N ILE A 140 -10.16 -6.43 3.74
CA ILE A 140 -11.01 -6.62 2.56
C ILE A 140 -10.44 -7.73 1.66
N LEU A 141 -9.13 -7.74 1.42
CA LEU A 141 -8.49 -8.79 0.62
C LEU A 141 -8.66 -10.16 1.29
N LEU A 142 -8.22 -10.30 2.53
CA LEU A 142 -8.29 -11.55 3.28
C LEU A 142 -9.71 -12.09 3.43
N ALA A 143 -10.71 -11.21 3.63
CA ALA A 143 -12.11 -11.61 3.75
C ALA A 143 -12.70 -12.21 2.45
N ASN A 144 -12.06 -11.95 1.30
CA ASN A 144 -12.47 -12.49 0.00
C ASN A 144 -11.66 -13.72 -0.46
N MET A 145 -10.79 -14.24 0.40
CA MET A 145 -10.02 -15.48 0.18
C MET A 145 -10.65 -16.64 0.93
N GLU A 146 -10.44 -17.85 0.45
CA GLU A 146 -10.74 -19.07 1.19
C GLU A 146 -9.80 -19.20 2.41
N ARG A 147 -10.22 -19.98 3.41
CA ARG A 147 -9.50 -20.08 4.69
C ARG A 147 -8.05 -20.56 4.52
N GLU A 148 -7.84 -21.54 3.67
CA GLU A 148 -6.54 -22.12 3.38
C GLU A 148 -5.63 -21.11 2.69
N GLU A 149 -6.18 -20.31 1.77
CA GLU A 149 -5.46 -19.25 1.08
C GLU A 149 -5.05 -18.13 2.05
N ARG A 150 -5.92 -17.73 2.98
CA ARG A 150 -5.58 -16.72 4.01
C ARG A 150 -4.32 -17.08 4.78
N LEU A 151 -4.19 -18.37 5.18
CA LEU A 151 -3.03 -18.84 5.95
C LEU A 151 -1.71 -18.76 5.18
N LEU A 152 -1.74 -18.78 3.85
CA LEU A 152 -0.54 -18.60 3.01
C LEU A 152 -0.08 -17.13 2.97
N HIS A 153 -0.96 -16.20 3.34
CA HIS A 153 -0.70 -14.75 3.31
C HIS A 153 -0.56 -14.12 4.69
N LEU A 154 -0.60 -14.93 5.74
CA LEU A 154 -0.47 -14.47 7.13
C LEU A 154 0.83 -15.01 7.74
N ASP A 155 1.47 -14.17 8.53
CA ASP A 155 2.60 -14.59 9.34
C ASP A 155 2.18 -15.66 10.37
N PRO A 156 3.13 -16.50 10.84
CA PRO A 156 2.91 -17.39 11.97
C PRO A 156 2.44 -16.63 13.21
N GLU A 157 1.67 -17.31 14.07
CA GLU A 157 1.26 -16.73 15.35
C GLU A 157 2.41 -16.68 16.38
N PRO A 158 2.53 -15.59 17.16
CA PRO A 158 1.74 -14.36 17.05
C PRO A 158 2.15 -13.52 15.84
N MET A 159 1.17 -13.04 15.06
CA MET A 159 1.44 -12.12 13.94
C MET A 159 2.07 -10.82 14.43
N PRO A 160 2.82 -10.09 13.58
CA PRO A 160 3.44 -8.82 13.92
C PRO A 160 2.46 -7.82 14.53
N ARG A 161 2.89 -7.14 15.60
CA ARG A 161 2.12 -6.09 16.26
C ARG A 161 2.63 -4.73 15.80
N PHE A 162 1.75 -3.92 15.22
CA PHE A 162 2.06 -2.56 14.75
C PHE A 162 1.51 -1.50 15.72
N GLY A 163 0.37 -1.74 16.30
CA GLY A 163 -0.28 -0.87 17.26
C GLY A 163 -0.90 -1.63 18.44
N PRO A 164 -1.42 -0.92 19.44
CA PRO A 164 -2.04 -1.56 20.61
C PRO A 164 -3.28 -2.37 20.25
N GLY A 165 -3.99 -1.97 19.19
CA GLY A 165 -5.20 -2.65 18.70
C GLY A 165 -4.94 -3.80 17.74
N THR A 166 -3.68 -4.07 17.32
CA THR A 166 -3.37 -5.10 16.33
C THR A 166 -3.83 -6.48 16.79
N ILE A 167 -4.63 -7.15 15.98
CA ILE A 167 -5.00 -8.56 16.15
C ILE A 167 -3.78 -9.41 15.76
N THR A 168 -3.32 -10.25 16.68
CA THR A 168 -2.11 -11.08 16.49
C THR A 168 -2.40 -12.57 16.42
N GLY A 169 -3.68 -12.98 16.62
CA GLY A 169 -4.14 -14.36 16.56
C GLY A 169 -5.03 -14.62 15.36
N HIS A 170 -4.81 -15.74 14.65
CA HIS A 170 -5.58 -16.10 13.45
C HIS A 170 -7.06 -16.30 13.75
N GLN A 171 -7.39 -16.92 14.89
CA GLN A 171 -8.79 -17.20 15.25
C GLN A 171 -9.60 -15.90 15.39
N GLU A 172 -9.08 -14.91 16.09
CA GLU A 172 -9.72 -13.60 16.26
C GLU A 172 -9.84 -12.87 14.93
N LEU A 173 -8.76 -12.87 14.13
CA LEU A 173 -8.78 -12.28 12.80
C LEU A 173 -9.84 -12.93 11.93
N PHE A 174 -9.92 -14.25 11.86
CA PHE A 174 -10.89 -14.95 11.02
C PHE A 174 -12.34 -14.65 11.43
N ALA A 175 -12.64 -14.57 12.72
CA ALA A 175 -13.95 -14.16 13.19
C ALA A 175 -14.32 -12.74 12.73
N GLN A 176 -13.35 -11.82 12.70
CA GLN A 176 -13.55 -10.48 12.16
C GLN A 176 -13.73 -10.50 10.62
N LEU A 177 -12.92 -11.30 9.90
CA LEU A 177 -12.98 -11.40 8.44
C LEU A 177 -14.32 -11.97 7.94
N GLU A 178 -14.96 -12.87 8.67
CA GLU A 178 -16.32 -13.36 8.36
C GLU A 178 -17.35 -12.22 8.42
N GLN A 179 -17.24 -11.33 9.41
CA GLN A 179 -18.09 -10.15 9.47
C GLN A 179 -17.81 -9.18 8.32
N VAL A 180 -16.54 -8.99 7.95
CA VAL A 180 -16.14 -8.17 6.80
C VAL A 180 -16.69 -8.75 5.51
N ALA A 181 -16.60 -10.07 5.29
CA ALA A 181 -17.15 -10.74 4.12
C ALA A 181 -18.66 -10.52 3.99
N GLY A 182 -19.42 -10.65 5.09
CA GLY A 182 -20.85 -10.45 5.10
C GLY A 182 -21.28 -8.99 4.88
N ARG A 183 -20.51 -8.03 5.41
CA ARG A 183 -20.83 -6.60 5.31
C ARG A 183 -20.23 -5.91 4.09
N GLY A 184 -19.14 -6.45 3.52
CA GLY A 184 -18.36 -5.82 2.43
C GLY A 184 -17.62 -4.55 2.84
N ILE A 185 -17.42 -4.35 4.14
CA ILE A 185 -16.71 -3.22 4.76
C ILE A 185 -15.82 -3.73 5.87
N ALA A 186 -14.57 -3.25 5.89
CA ALA A 186 -13.63 -3.46 6.97
C ALA A 186 -13.36 -2.15 7.71
N TRP A 187 -13.17 -2.26 9.01
CA TRP A 187 -12.68 -1.20 9.89
C TRP A 187 -11.39 -1.62 10.55
N GLU A 188 -10.57 -0.62 10.86
CA GLU A 188 -9.32 -0.74 11.60
C GLU A 188 -9.20 0.47 12.55
N PHE A 189 -8.91 0.21 13.83
CA PHE A 189 -8.85 1.21 14.90
C PHE A 189 -7.50 1.14 15.61
N GLY A 190 -6.52 1.93 15.16
CA GLY A 190 -5.18 1.92 15.75
C GLY A 190 -4.45 0.57 15.70
N GLU A 191 -4.85 -0.30 14.77
CA GLU A 191 -4.22 -1.60 14.62
C GLU A 191 -2.89 -1.52 13.89
N PHE A 192 -2.85 -0.70 12.84
CA PHE A 192 -1.63 -0.47 12.06
C PHE A 192 -0.90 0.78 12.52
N SER A 193 -1.60 1.91 12.67
CA SER A 193 -1.04 3.18 13.12
C SER A 193 -1.79 3.64 14.38
N PRO A 194 -1.12 3.72 15.54
CA PRO A 194 -1.76 4.18 16.77
C PRO A 194 -2.41 5.56 16.61
N GLY A 195 -3.64 5.72 17.08
CA GLY A 195 -4.40 6.97 17.00
C GLY A 195 -4.97 7.28 15.62
N ALA A 196 -4.97 6.30 14.70
CA ALA A 196 -5.56 6.41 13.38
C ALA A 196 -6.69 5.39 13.21
N THR A 197 -7.75 5.83 12.53
CA THR A 197 -8.85 4.97 12.11
C THR A 197 -8.90 4.89 10.59
N CYS A 198 -9.09 3.68 10.08
CA CYS A 198 -9.27 3.41 8.66
C CYS A 198 -10.54 2.59 8.41
N ALA A 199 -11.17 2.82 7.26
CA ALA A 199 -12.26 1.99 6.77
C ALA A 199 -12.10 1.71 5.27
N ALA A 200 -12.49 0.54 4.81
CA ALA A 200 -12.41 0.15 3.41
C ALA A 200 -13.64 -0.62 2.95
N ALA A 201 -14.01 -0.44 1.66
CA ALA A 201 -15.08 -1.17 0.99
C ALA A 201 -14.56 -1.88 -0.27
N ALA A 202 -15.09 -3.06 -0.55
CA ALA A 202 -14.69 -3.89 -1.68
C ALA A 202 -15.10 -3.30 -3.04
N VAL A 203 -14.20 -3.31 -4.01
CA VAL A 203 -14.45 -3.02 -5.41
C VAL A 203 -14.46 -4.33 -6.19
N ARG A 204 -15.52 -4.56 -6.98
CA ARG A 204 -15.73 -5.82 -7.69
C ARG A 204 -15.80 -5.63 -9.21
N GLY A 205 -15.14 -6.53 -9.93
CA GLY A 205 -15.16 -6.59 -11.38
C GLY A 205 -16.44 -7.22 -11.96
N ARG A 206 -16.39 -7.54 -13.27
CA ARG A 206 -17.53 -8.10 -14.03
C ARG A 206 -18.05 -9.43 -13.51
N THR A 207 -17.17 -10.30 -13.05
CA THR A 207 -17.51 -11.63 -12.52
C THR A 207 -17.95 -11.61 -11.05
N GLY A 208 -17.96 -10.43 -10.39
CA GLY A 208 -18.14 -10.30 -8.95
C GLY A 208 -16.85 -10.52 -8.15
N ALA A 209 -15.76 -10.92 -8.81
CA ALA A 209 -14.45 -11.07 -8.15
C ALA A 209 -13.96 -9.74 -7.58
N LEU A 210 -13.24 -9.81 -6.48
CA LEU A 210 -12.57 -8.67 -5.88
C LEU A 210 -11.44 -8.20 -6.81
N VAL A 211 -11.47 -6.92 -7.21
CA VAL A 211 -10.43 -6.30 -8.04
C VAL A 211 -9.68 -5.21 -7.30
N GLY A 212 -10.22 -4.74 -6.19
CA GLY A 212 -9.62 -3.71 -5.38
C GLY A 212 -10.48 -3.29 -4.20
N SER A 213 -10.15 -2.17 -3.60
CA SER A 213 -10.90 -1.56 -2.51
C SER A 213 -10.76 -0.04 -2.51
N VAL A 214 -11.80 0.64 -2.07
CA VAL A 214 -11.78 2.07 -1.74
C VAL A 214 -11.64 2.18 -0.23
N ALA A 215 -10.76 3.03 0.24
CA ALA A 215 -10.55 3.24 1.67
C ALA A 215 -10.49 4.72 2.03
N VAL A 216 -10.70 5.00 3.30
CA VAL A 216 -10.48 6.30 3.93
C VAL A 216 -9.66 6.14 5.20
N SER A 217 -8.86 7.15 5.54
CA SER A 217 -8.13 7.18 6.79
C SER A 217 -8.05 8.59 7.37
N ALA A 218 -8.06 8.67 8.69
CA ALA A 218 -7.79 9.91 9.43
C ALA A 218 -7.29 9.60 10.85
N PRO A 219 -6.65 10.56 11.54
CA PRO A 219 -6.52 10.52 12.99
C PRO A 219 -7.91 10.39 13.65
N ASP A 220 -8.02 9.60 14.72
CA ASP A 220 -9.29 9.32 15.42
C ASP A 220 -10.11 10.58 15.73
N ALA A 221 -9.43 11.66 16.15
CA ALA A 221 -10.07 12.94 16.45
C ALA A 221 -10.72 13.62 15.23
N ARG A 222 -10.37 13.23 14.02
CA ARG A 222 -10.91 13.78 12.76
C ARG A 222 -12.04 12.95 12.16
N PHE A 223 -12.31 11.76 12.66
CA PHE A 223 -13.52 11.00 12.28
C PHE A 223 -14.75 11.66 12.92
N ALA A 224 -15.02 12.91 12.51
CA ALA A 224 -16.18 13.67 12.98
C ALA A 224 -17.52 13.09 12.48
N HIS A 225 -17.49 12.35 11.38
CA HIS A 225 -18.64 11.66 10.83
C HIS A 225 -18.87 10.35 11.58
N GLY A 226 -20.13 10.02 11.84
CA GLY A 226 -20.50 8.73 12.39
C GLY A 226 -20.17 7.56 11.44
N ARG A 227 -20.00 6.37 11.99
CA ARG A 227 -19.77 5.15 11.16
C ARG A 227 -20.78 4.97 10.03
N PRO A 228 -22.11 5.18 10.22
CA PRO A 228 -23.08 5.01 9.15
C PRO A 228 -22.82 5.89 7.94
N GLU A 229 -22.47 7.16 8.13
CA GLU A 229 -22.20 8.11 7.05
C GLU A 229 -20.95 7.72 6.26
N ILE A 230 -19.89 7.30 6.97
CA ILE A 230 -18.64 6.82 6.34
C ILE A 230 -18.90 5.54 5.54
N GLU A 231 -19.60 4.57 6.12
CA GLU A 231 -19.97 3.34 5.44
C GLU A 231 -20.84 3.58 4.21
N GLN A 232 -21.80 4.50 4.30
CA GLN A 232 -22.65 4.87 3.17
C GLN A 232 -21.83 5.49 2.04
N ALA A 233 -20.94 6.45 2.35
CA ALA A 233 -20.07 7.10 1.38
C ALA A 233 -19.10 6.10 0.72
N LEU A 234 -18.47 5.23 1.51
CA LEU A 234 -17.58 4.18 1.02
C LEU A 234 -18.32 3.20 0.10
N ARG A 235 -19.50 2.69 0.49
CA ARG A 235 -20.30 1.78 -0.33
C ARG A 235 -20.73 2.43 -1.65
N ALA A 236 -21.20 3.67 -1.59
CA ALA A 236 -21.61 4.41 -2.77
C ALA A 236 -20.43 4.60 -3.74
N THR A 237 -19.25 5.03 -3.25
CA THR A 237 -18.06 5.21 -4.08
C THR A 237 -17.54 3.88 -4.61
N ALA A 238 -17.44 2.83 -3.78
CA ALA A 238 -17.01 1.51 -4.21
C ALA A 238 -17.95 0.91 -5.27
N SER A 239 -19.26 1.17 -5.18
CA SER A 239 -20.24 0.76 -6.19
C SER A 239 -19.99 1.46 -7.54
N ARG A 240 -19.78 2.79 -7.56
CA ARG A 240 -19.48 3.54 -8.79
C ARG A 240 -18.15 3.11 -9.41
N VAL A 241 -17.12 2.92 -8.58
CA VAL A 241 -15.82 2.40 -9.04
C VAL A 241 -15.97 0.97 -9.59
N SER A 242 -16.73 0.10 -8.92
CA SER A 242 -17.03 -1.26 -9.39
C SER A 242 -17.76 -1.25 -10.74
N GLN A 243 -18.70 -0.33 -10.93
CA GLN A 243 -19.38 -0.17 -12.22
C GLN A 243 -18.39 0.19 -13.35
N HIS A 244 -17.42 1.06 -13.05
CA HIS A 244 -16.37 1.40 -14.01
C HIS A 244 -15.55 0.16 -14.41
N TYR A 245 -15.08 -0.64 -13.45
CA TYR A 245 -14.32 -1.87 -13.72
C TYR A 245 -15.17 -2.96 -14.42
N ARG A 246 -16.49 -2.96 -14.27
CA ARG A 246 -17.38 -3.86 -15.00
C ARG A 246 -17.54 -3.50 -16.47
N LEU A 247 -17.42 -2.23 -16.81
CA LEU A 247 -17.61 -1.72 -18.17
C LEU A 247 -16.32 -1.69 -18.99
N HIS A 248 -15.15 -1.53 -18.33
CA HIS A 248 -13.87 -1.23 -19.00
C HIS A 248 -12.73 -2.18 -18.61
N GLY A 249 -12.99 -3.15 -17.71
CA GLY A 249 -12.02 -4.14 -17.22
C GLY A 249 -12.14 -5.52 -17.89
#